data_cb6b8e2c9873033057cb06436a9cbfd4
#
_entry.id   cb6b8e2c9873033057cb06436a9cbfd4
#
_cell.length_a   1.000
_cell.length_b   1.000
_cell.length_c   1.000
_cell.angle_alpha   90.00
_cell.angle_beta   90.00
_cell.angle_gamma   90.00
#
_symmetry.space_group_name_H-M   'P 1'
#
loop_
_entity.id
_entity.type
_entity.pdbx_description
1 polymer ?
#
loop_
_entity_poly.entity_id
_entity_poly.type
_entity_poly.pdbx_seq_one_letter_code
_entity_poly.pdbx_strand_id
1 'polypeptide(L)'
;MANPQNYDNQPLEQLKTSALDRRLSIAKASLNIGRRWATNSAFGLFKSKEEKALQKQAFMREQAQYLVDELGKLKGSVVKIGQMLALYGEHFLPPEITEALQTLNSQTTAFSWSIIESALRTELGDTIHEFDIDHTPIGTASLSQVHRAVHKATGEQVVFKVQYPNIADAVDSDLDLFRQLLKVTNVVPQTRQLDAWFEEIRDLLHHEVNYLLEADTTELFFQRFVGDSRYVVPRILKAYSTDRLLCMTYEDGVSILDEQVFVLPQERRNAIGQASIEIMLREIFEWGDMQTDPNFGNYLIRLAQKPNTQQPDTQLDQLVLLDFGAIRQFDDNLLLIARNLLLAGFFHDRGKMRQAIDQAGEYFGFFANLSDSVKNDMVELCLLASEPFSLPSRNPTIPPNVLDVHGNYIWAQSDLHNRVIKLASKSATSKSFSVPPKELMFISRKFIGAYTFMTVLDARTKAHDLMATFTSEDWA
;
A
#
# COMPACT_ATOMS: atom_id res chain seq x y z
N MET A 1 -10.01 -23.05 17.88
CA MET A 1 -9.99 -23.84 16.62
C MET A 1 -11.37 -23.70 15.99
N ALA A 2 -11.54 -22.71 15.10
CA ALA A 2 -12.74 -22.54 14.31
C ALA A 2 -12.43 -23.02 12.89
N ASN A 3 -13.30 -23.89 12.40
CA ASN A 3 -13.24 -24.55 11.11
C ASN A 3 -13.21 -23.50 9.97
N PRO A 4 -12.23 -23.50 9.04
CA PRO A 4 -12.28 -22.64 7.88
C PRO A 4 -13.39 -23.14 6.97
N GLN A 5 -14.43 -22.34 6.81
CA GLN A 5 -15.44 -22.57 5.79
C GLN A 5 -14.76 -22.52 4.41
N ASN A 6 -14.82 -23.62 3.68
CA ASN A 6 -14.48 -23.74 2.27
C ASN A 6 -15.35 -22.76 1.49
N TYR A 7 -14.79 -21.59 1.16
CA TYR A 7 -15.36 -20.78 0.11
C TYR A 7 -15.03 -21.41 -1.22
N ASP A 8 -16.07 -21.65 -2.01
CA ASP A 8 -16.04 -22.24 -3.34
C ASP A 8 -15.03 -21.45 -4.23
N ASN A 9 -13.88 -22.03 -4.49
CA ASN A 9 -12.78 -21.46 -5.30
C ASN A 9 -13.07 -21.60 -6.81
N GLN A 10 -14.34 -21.64 -7.23
CA GLN A 10 -14.66 -21.70 -8.64
C GLN A 10 -14.45 -20.33 -9.31
N PRO A 11 -13.77 -20.29 -10.47
CA PRO A 11 -13.61 -19.05 -11.24
C PRO A 11 -14.95 -18.41 -11.55
N LEU A 12 -15.00 -17.10 -11.51
CA LEU A 12 -16.23 -16.36 -11.76
C LEU A 12 -16.57 -16.37 -13.26
N GLU A 13 -17.76 -16.82 -13.58
CA GLU A 13 -18.27 -16.85 -14.94
C GLU A 13 -18.95 -15.53 -15.37
N GLN A 14 -19.34 -14.67 -14.43
CA GLN A 14 -19.98 -13.37 -14.72
C GLN A 14 -19.70 -12.33 -13.64
N LEU A 15 -19.33 -11.12 -14.05
CA LEU A 15 -19.50 -9.92 -13.24
C LEU A 15 -20.97 -9.47 -13.33
N LYS A 16 -21.50 -8.95 -12.20
CA LYS A 16 -22.66 -8.06 -12.30
C LYS A 16 -22.18 -6.74 -12.93
N THR A 17 -22.00 -6.72 -14.23
CA THR A 17 -21.40 -5.62 -15.00
C THR A 17 -22.37 -4.49 -15.29
N SER A 18 -23.67 -4.75 -15.17
CA SER A 18 -24.68 -3.72 -15.38
C SER A 18 -24.72 -2.76 -14.20
N ALA A 19 -24.48 -1.47 -14.46
CA ALA A 19 -24.61 -0.40 -13.46
C ALA A 19 -26.00 -0.44 -12.77
N LEU A 20 -27.01 -0.97 -13.46
CA LEU A 20 -28.37 -1.12 -12.97
C LEU A 20 -28.50 -2.23 -11.91
N ASP A 21 -27.85 -3.39 -12.13
CA ASP A 21 -27.83 -4.50 -11.17
C ASP A 21 -27.06 -4.16 -9.91
N ARG A 22 -25.95 -3.41 -10.05
CA ARG A 22 -25.16 -2.88 -8.92
C ARG A 22 -25.99 -1.89 -8.11
N ARG A 23 -26.65 -0.91 -8.76
CA ARG A 23 -27.54 0.06 -8.12
C ARG A 23 -28.71 -0.64 -7.39
N LEU A 24 -29.32 -1.64 -7.98
CA LEU A 24 -30.41 -2.43 -7.36
C LEU A 24 -29.92 -3.22 -6.15
N SER A 25 -28.75 -3.81 -6.19
CA SER A 25 -28.15 -4.55 -5.06
C SER A 25 -27.90 -3.61 -3.88
N ILE A 26 -27.33 -2.42 -4.12
CA ILE A 26 -27.06 -1.45 -3.06
C ILE A 26 -28.35 -0.77 -2.58
N ALA A 27 -29.32 -0.49 -3.45
CA ALA A 27 -30.62 0.02 -3.04
C ALA A 27 -31.36 -0.95 -2.09
N LYS A 28 -31.28 -2.27 -2.38
CA LYS A 28 -31.79 -3.32 -1.47
C LYS A 28 -31.03 -3.36 -0.14
N ALA A 29 -29.70 -3.24 -0.16
CA ALA A 29 -28.89 -3.18 1.06
C ALA A 29 -29.26 -1.95 1.90
N SER A 30 -29.37 -0.78 1.27
CA SER A 30 -29.75 0.49 1.92
C SER A 30 -31.14 0.43 2.57
N LEU A 31 -32.12 -0.15 1.87
CA LEU A 31 -33.49 -0.34 2.40
C LEU A 31 -33.50 -1.29 3.60
N ASN A 32 -32.73 -2.37 3.56
CA ASN A 32 -32.63 -3.31 4.68
C ASN A 32 -31.95 -2.67 5.89
N ILE A 33 -30.87 -1.91 5.70
CA ILE A 33 -30.20 -1.16 6.76
C ILE A 33 -31.16 -0.14 7.36
N GLY A 34 -31.84 0.66 6.53
CA GLY A 34 -32.81 1.66 6.98
C GLY A 34 -33.94 1.07 7.81
N ARG A 35 -34.49 -0.10 7.40
CA ARG A 35 -35.52 -0.81 8.13
C ARG A 35 -35.01 -1.33 9.49
N ARG A 36 -33.80 -1.87 9.56
CA ARG A 36 -33.18 -2.34 10.81
C ARG A 36 -32.89 -1.19 11.77
N TRP A 37 -32.51 -0.02 11.27
CA TRP A 37 -32.32 1.20 12.04
C TRP A 37 -33.67 1.65 12.69
N ALA A 38 -34.74 1.66 11.95
CA ALA A 38 -36.06 2.06 12.45
C ALA A 38 -36.55 1.11 13.55
N THR A 39 -36.34 -0.20 13.42
CA THR A 39 -36.73 -1.19 14.44
C THR A 39 -35.88 -1.10 15.70
N ASN A 40 -34.53 -0.88 15.56
CA ASN A 40 -33.64 -0.81 16.71
C ASN A 40 -33.87 0.46 17.56
N SER A 41 -34.23 1.57 16.93
CA SER A 41 -34.55 2.83 17.64
C SER A 41 -35.78 2.71 18.53
N ALA A 42 -36.72 1.84 18.20
CA ALA A 42 -37.95 1.63 18.99
C ALA A 42 -37.72 0.81 20.30
N PHE A 43 -36.68 -0.03 20.37
CA PHE A 43 -36.41 -0.90 21.51
C PHE A 43 -35.50 -0.29 22.60
N GLY A 44 -34.97 0.93 22.39
CA GLY A 44 -33.97 1.56 23.28
C GLY A 44 -34.52 2.41 24.43
N LEU A 45 -35.84 2.57 24.61
CA LEU A 45 -36.43 3.58 25.51
C LEU A 45 -36.19 3.33 27.00
N PHE A 46 -35.90 2.09 27.44
CA PHE A 46 -35.82 1.70 28.85
C PHE A 46 -34.43 1.25 29.34
N LYS A 47 -33.34 1.48 28.57
CA LYS A 47 -32.02 1.02 28.93
C LYS A 47 -31.12 2.11 29.50
N SER A 48 -30.15 1.73 30.34
CA SER A 48 -29.14 2.62 30.88
C SER A 48 -28.25 3.26 29.78
N LYS A 49 -27.51 4.32 30.07
CA LYS A 49 -26.60 4.98 29.10
C LYS A 49 -25.53 4.02 28.61
N GLU A 50 -24.97 3.17 29.46
CA GLU A 50 -23.93 2.19 29.12
C GLU A 50 -24.50 1.06 28.27
N GLU A 51 -25.66 0.51 28.61
CA GLU A 51 -26.31 -0.51 27.79
C GLU A 51 -26.73 0.00 26.41
N LYS A 52 -27.14 1.28 26.30
CA LYS A 52 -27.41 1.95 25.01
C LYS A 52 -26.14 2.11 24.17
N ALA A 53 -25.01 2.43 24.78
CA ALA A 53 -23.74 2.57 24.10
C ALA A 53 -23.28 1.22 23.56
N LEU A 54 -23.28 0.17 24.36
CA LEU A 54 -22.91 -1.19 23.95
C LEU A 54 -23.84 -1.75 22.86
N GLN A 55 -25.14 -1.51 23.00
CA GLN A 55 -26.10 -1.93 21.98
C GLN A 55 -25.91 -1.19 20.66
N LYS A 56 -25.63 0.12 20.73
CA LYS A 56 -25.32 0.92 19.53
C LYS A 56 -24.08 0.40 18.84
N GLN A 57 -23.02 0.10 19.58
CA GLN A 57 -21.76 -0.43 19.04
C GLN A 57 -21.96 -1.80 18.40
N ALA A 58 -22.64 -2.73 19.08
CA ALA A 58 -22.94 -4.06 18.53
C ALA A 58 -23.79 -3.96 17.26
N PHE A 59 -24.79 -3.07 17.25
CA PHE A 59 -25.61 -2.82 16.07
C PHE A 59 -24.79 -2.23 14.91
N MET A 60 -23.92 -1.27 15.19
CA MET A 60 -23.02 -0.68 14.17
C MET A 60 -22.11 -1.74 13.55
N ARG A 61 -21.53 -2.62 14.37
CA ARG A 61 -20.68 -3.73 13.89
C ARG A 61 -21.47 -4.70 13.00
N GLU A 62 -22.70 -5.08 13.39
CA GLU A 62 -23.55 -5.93 12.57
C GLU A 62 -23.91 -5.28 11.23
N GLN A 63 -24.23 -3.98 11.23
CA GLN A 63 -24.57 -3.26 10.01
C GLN A 63 -23.34 -3.06 9.11
N ALA A 64 -22.16 -2.80 9.69
CA ALA A 64 -20.91 -2.70 8.97
C ALA A 64 -20.55 -4.03 8.28
N GLN A 65 -20.66 -5.15 9.00
CA GLN A 65 -20.39 -6.47 8.42
C GLN A 65 -21.39 -6.81 7.30
N TYR A 66 -22.68 -6.58 7.51
CA TYR A 66 -23.69 -6.78 6.47
C TYR A 66 -23.39 -5.96 5.21
N LEU A 67 -23.00 -4.68 5.39
CA LEU A 67 -22.62 -3.79 4.29
C LEU A 67 -21.43 -4.36 3.51
N VAL A 68 -20.39 -4.77 4.23
CA VAL A 68 -19.17 -5.33 3.63
C VAL A 68 -19.47 -6.64 2.89
N ASP A 69 -20.29 -7.50 3.44
CA ASP A 69 -20.71 -8.75 2.79
C ASP A 69 -21.47 -8.48 1.48
N GLU A 70 -22.33 -7.47 1.45
CA GLU A 70 -23.04 -7.07 0.23
C GLU A 70 -22.10 -6.42 -0.80
N LEU A 71 -21.16 -5.59 -0.36
CA LEU A 71 -20.15 -4.97 -1.22
C LEU A 71 -19.18 -6.01 -1.79
N GLY A 72 -18.76 -6.98 -1.00
CA GLY A 72 -17.90 -8.07 -1.44
C GLY A 72 -18.49 -8.90 -2.59
N LYS A 73 -19.83 -9.02 -2.64
CA LYS A 73 -20.55 -9.70 -3.76
C LYS A 73 -20.48 -8.95 -5.08
N LEU A 74 -20.23 -7.62 -5.04
CA LEU A 74 -20.17 -6.78 -6.24
C LEU A 74 -18.83 -6.89 -6.96
N LYS A 75 -17.74 -7.21 -6.22
CA LYS A 75 -16.36 -7.36 -6.71
C LYS A 75 -15.83 -6.15 -7.52
N GLY A 76 -14.63 -6.26 -8.04
CA GLY A 76 -14.03 -5.22 -8.89
C GLY A 76 -13.77 -3.92 -8.15
N SER A 77 -14.11 -2.78 -8.77
CA SER A 77 -13.91 -1.43 -8.25
C SER A 77 -14.50 -1.22 -6.84
N VAL A 78 -15.64 -1.83 -6.53
CA VAL A 78 -16.28 -1.73 -5.21
C VAL A 78 -15.40 -2.33 -4.11
N VAL A 79 -14.76 -3.47 -4.38
CA VAL A 79 -13.81 -4.09 -3.42
C VAL A 79 -12.60 -3.17 -3.23
N LYS A 80 -12.04 -2.62 -4.32
CA LYS A 80 -10.90 -1.69 -4.23
C LYS A 80 -11.27 -0.40 -3.50
N ILE A 81 -12.44 0.18 -3.77
CA ILE A 81 -12.98 1.31 -3.03
C ILE A 81 -13.03 0.96 -1.53
N GLY A 82 -13.60 -0.19 -1.17
CA GLY A 82 -13.66 -0.63 0.21
C GLY A 82 -12.29 -0.81 0.86
N GLN A 83 -11.32 -1.35 0.13
CA GLN A 83 -9.92 -1.46 0.57
C GLN A 83 -9.28 -0.09 0.81
N MET A 84 -9.46 0.85 -0.12
CA MET A 84 -8.98 2.23 0.04
C MET A 84 -9.67 2.92 1.20
N LEU A 85 -10.97 2.73 1.35
CA LEU A 85 -11.75 3.25 2.49
C LEU A 85 -11.26 2.69 3.83
N ALA A 86 -10.95 1.40 3.91
CA ALA A 86 -10.38 0.80 5.10
C ALA A 86 -9.02 1.40 5.45
N LEU A 87 -8.22 1.62 4.42
CA LEU A 87 -6.84 2.05 4.55
C LEU A 87 -6.70 3.55 4.87
N TYR A 88 -7.48 4.39 4.17
CA TYR A 88 -7.44 5.84 4.32
C TYR A 88 -8.52 6.37 5.27
N GLY A 89 -9.54 5.56 5.56
CA GLY A 89 -10.70 5.95 6.36
C GLY A 89 -10.52 5.78 7.87
N GLU A 90 -9.40 5.23 8.34
CA GLU A 90 -9.16 4.96 9.76
C GLU A 90 -9.36 6.19 10.65
N HIS A 91 -9.10 7.38 10.10
CA HIS A 91 -9.24 8.66 10.83
C HIS A 91 -10.65 9.27 10.73
N PHE A 92 -11.51 8.80 9.82
CA PHE A 92 -12.85 9.37 9.55
C PHE A 92 -13.98 8.39 9.81
N LEU A 93 -13.71 7.11 9.58
CA LEU A 93 -14.71 6.05 9.73
C LEU A 93 -14.70 5.53 11.16
N PRO A 94 -15.89 5.17 11.70
CA PRO A 94 -15.94 4.42 12.94
C PRO A 94 -15.10 3.13 12.86
N PRO A 95 -14.43 2.74 13.96
CA PRO A 95 -13.58 1.53 13.99
C PRO A 95 -14.31 0.29 13.49
N GLU A 96 -15.60 0.15 13.80
CA GLU A 96 -16.42 -0.98 13.38
C GLU A 96 -16.56 -1.08 11.86
N ILE A 97 -16.57 0.06 11.16
CA ILE A 97 -16.63 0.13 9.71
C ILE A 97 -15.27 -0.20 9.11
N THR A 98 -14.19 0.37 9.66
CA THR A 98 -12.83 0.12 9.19
C THR A 98 -12.44 -1.34 9.35
N GLU A 99 -12.73 -1.95 10.52
CA GLU A 99 -12.53 -3.37 10.78
C GLU A 99 -13.30 -4.26 9.78
N ALA A 100 -14.56 -3.91 9.51
CA ALA A 100 -15.37 -4.66 8.55
C ALA A 100 -14.81 -4.53 7.11
N LEU A 101 -14.44 -3.32 6.67
CA LEU A 101 -13.86 -3.08 5.33
C LEU A 101 -12.52 -3.79 5.13
N GLN A 102 -11.72 -3.97 6.18
CA GLN A 102 -10.47 -4.74 6.11
C GLN A 102 -10.71 -6.20 5.71
N THR A 103 -11.88 -6.76 6.00
CA THR A 103 -12.21 -8.14 5.58
C THR A 103 -12.39 -8.30 4.07
N LEU A 104 -12.56 -7.20 3.31
CA LEU A 104 -12.61 -7.24 1.84
C LEU A 104 -11.25 -7.59 1.21
N ASN A 105 -10.15 -7.43 1.93
CA ASN A 105 -8.79 -7.70 1.42
C ASN A 105 -8.57 -9.17 1.03
N SER A 106 -9.32 -10.12 1.59
CA SER A 106 -9.12 -11.56 1.41
C SER A 106 -9.96 -12.20 0.30
N GLN A 107 -10.75 -11.42 -0.47
CA GLN A 107 -11.76 -11.95 -1.39
C GLN A 107 -11.45 -11.74 -2.89
N THR A 108 -10.19 -11.81 -3.32
CA THR A 108 -9.87 -11.78 -4.74
C THR A 108 -10.03 -13.16 -5.37
N THR A 109 -11.13 -13.38 -6.10
CA THR A 109 -11.36 -14.61 -6.89
C THR A 109 -11.06 -14.30 -8.36
N ALA A 110 -10.23 -15.13 -9.00
CA ALA A 110 -9.93 -15.01 -10.42
C ALA A 110 -11.19 -15.12 -11.28
N PHE A 111 -11.22 -14.39 -12.40
CA PHE A 111 -12.21 -14.59 -13.44
C PHE A 111 -11.86 -15.83 -14.27
N SER A 112 -12.90 -16.43 -14.88
CA SER A 112 -12.70 -17.54 -15.82
C SER A 112 -11.87 -17.11 -17.03
N TRP A 113 -11.12 -18.05 -17.58
CA TRP A 113 -10.31 -17.80 -18.77
C TRP A 113 -11.13 -17.20 -19.94
N SER A 114 -12.37 -17.64 -20.14
CA SER A 114 -13.23 -17.12 -21.21
C SER A 114 -13.44 -15.60 -21.15
N ILE A 115 -13.55 -15.03 -19.95
CA ILE A 115 -13.69 -13.58 -19.75
C ILE A 115 -12.38 -12.87 -20.09
N ILE A 116 -11.26 -13.41 -19.59
CA ILE A 116 -9.93 -12.84 -19.81
C ILE A 116 -9.50 -12.95 -21.27
N GLU A 117 -9.77 -14.10 -21.91
CA GLU A 117 -9.50 -14.27 -23.33
C GLU A 117 -10.27 -13.25 -24.17
N SER A 118 -11.53 -12.99 -23.83
CA SER A 118 -12.33 -11.98 -24.52
C SER A 118 -11.73 -10.58 -24.37
N ALA A 119 -11.26 -10.22 -23.16
CA ALA A 119 -10.58 -8.96 -22.92
C ALA A 119 -9.26 -8.87 -23.71
N LEU A 120 -8.44 -9.92 -23.67
CA LEU A 120 -7.18 -9.99 -24.43
C LEU A 120 -7.42 -9.88 -25.95
N ARG A 121 -8.45 -10.54 -26.48
CA ARG A 121 -8.82 -10.42 -27.91
C ARG A 121 -9.26 -9.00 -28.27
N THR A 122 -9.94 -8.33 -27.37
CA THR A 122 -10.37 -6.94 -27.58
C THR A 122 -9.15 -6.01 -27.66
N GLU A 123 -8.18 -6.18 -26.77
CA GLU A 123 -7.02 -5.30 -26.66
C GLU A 123 -5.92 -5.63 -27.70
N LEU A 124 -5.66 -6.91 -27.97
CA LEU A 124 -4.59 -7.36 -28.87
C LEU A 124 -5.04 -7.56 -30.31
N GLY A 125 -6.35 -7.77 -30.55
CA GLY A 125 -6.83 -8.14 -31.88
C GLY A 125 -6.15 -9.40 -32.42
N ASP A 126 -5.66 -9.37 -33.65
CA ASP A 126 -4.99 -10.50 -34.29
C ASP A 126 -3.63 -10.85 -33.68
N THR A 127 -2.97 -9.90 -33.02
CA THR A 127 -1.64 -10.13 -32.41
C THR A 127 -1.69 -11.10 -31.21
N ILE A 128 -2.87 -11.40 -30.67
CA ILE A 128 -3.02 -12.44 -29.65
C ILE A 128 -2.47 -13.80 -30.10
N HIS A 129 -2.54 -14.09 -31.41
CA HIS A 129 -2.05 -15.34 -31.99
C HIS A 129 -0.52 -15.46 -31.99
N GLU A 130 0.20 -14.36 -31.72
CA GLU A 130 1.65 -14.36 -31.58
C GLU A 130 2.11 -14.96 -30.24
N PHE A 131 1.20 -15.16 -29.30
CA PHE A 131 1.50 -15.66 -27.98
C PHE A 131 0.90 -17.04 -27.71
N ASP A 132 1.61 -17.79 -26.87
CA ASP A 132 1.10 -18.96 -26.16
C ASP A 132 0.85 -18.55 -24.70
N ILE A 133 -0.44 -18.40 -24.34
CA ILE A 133 -0.83 -17.77 -23.08
C ILE A 133 -1.31 -18.85 -22.11
N ASP A 134 -0.77 -18.86 -20.88
CA ASP A 134 -1.23 -19.73 -19.82
C ASP A 134 -2.63 -19.30 -19.36
N HIS A 135 -3.57 -20.24 -19.36
CA HIS A 135 -4.94 -20.00 -18.95
C HIS A 135 -5.09 -19.83 -17.44
N THR A 136 -4.11 -20.30 -16.67
CA THR A 136 -4.07 -20.17 -15.22
C THR A 136 -3.37 -18.87 -14.84
N PRO A 137 -4.01 -17.94 -14.12
CA PRO A 137 -3.35 -16.72 -13.69
C PRO A 137 -2.23 -17.02 -12.67
N ILE A 138 -1.11 -16.32 -12.81
CA ILE A 138 -0.02 -16.35 -11.83
C ILE A 138 -0.23 -15.33 -10.69
N GLY A 139 -1.16 -14.39 -10.87
CA GLY A 139 -1.52 -13.39 -9.87
C GLY A 139 -2.93 -12.86 -10.09
N THR A 140 -3.61 -12.52 -9.02
CA THR A 140 -4.93 -11.89 -9.02
C THR A 140 -4.95 -10.69 -8.10
N ALA A 141 -5.52 -9.59 -8.59
CA ALA A 141 -5.74 -8.37 -7.84
C ALA A 141 -7.23 -7.99 -7.84
N SER A 142 -7.60 -6.95 -7.15
CA SER A 142 -9.00 -6.48 -7.09
C SER A 142 -9.52 -5.99 -8.44
N LEU A 143 -8.65 -5.45 -9.31
CA LEU A 143 -9.01 -4.85 -10.60
C LEU A 143 -8.48 -5.60 -11.82
N SER A 144 -7.61 -6.60 -11.62
CA SER A 144 -6.90 -7.28 -12.71
C SER A 144 -6.46 -8.68 -12.33
N GLN A 145 -6.04 -9.43 -13.33
CA GLN A 145 -5.25 -10.64 -13.13
C GLN A 145 -4.09 -10.72 -14.12
N VAL A 146 -3.07 -11.50 -13.76
CA VAL A 146 -1.81 -11.59 -14.48
C VAL A 146 -1.66 -12.99 -15.05
N HIS A 147 -1.45 -13.08 -16.36
CA HIS A 147 -1.22 -14.32 -17.08
C HIS A 147 0.17 -14.35 -17.69
N ARG A 148 0.85 -15.49 -17.55
CA ARG A 148 2.12 -15.75 -18.22
C ARG A 148 1.88 -16.12 -19.68
N ALA A 149 2.79 -15.69 -20.54
CA ALA A 149 2.77 -16.07 -21.96
C ALA A 149 4.17 -16.21 -22.52
N VAL A 150 4.27 -16.88 -23.66
CA VAL A 150 5.50 -16.99 -24.46
C VAL A 150 5.22 -16.41 -25.82
N HIS A 151 6.05 -15.46 -26.26
CA HIS A 151 5.99 -14.95 -27.63
C HIS A 151 6.57 -15.99 -28.58
N LYS A 152 5.74 -16.53 -29.50
CA LYS A 152 6.05 -17.71 -30.30
C LYS A 152 7.27 -17.53 -31.22
N ALA A 153 7.45 -16.33 -31.78
CA ALA A 153 8.55 -16.08 -32.71
C ALA A 153 9.91 -15.91 -32.02
N THR A 154 9.95 -15.33 -30.81
CA THR A 154 11.20 -15.03 -30.10
C THR A 154 11.50 -16.00 -28.95
N GLY A 155 10.49 -16.71 -28.46
CA GLY A 155 10.59 -17.50 -27.23
C GLY A 155 10.62 -16.66 -25.94
N GLU A 156 10.46 -15.35 -26.02
CA GLU A 156 10.50 -14.44 -24.89
C GLU A 156 9.31 -14.71 -23.95
N GLN A 157 9.60 -14.80 -22.65
CA GLN A 157 8.58 -14.98 -21.63
C GLN A 157 8.07 -13.60 -21.21
N VAL A 158 6.77 -13.44 -21.27
CA VAL A 158 6.09 -12.20 -20.90
C VAL A 158 4.93 -12.46 -19.94
N VAL A 159 4.42 -11.40 -19.34
CA VAL A 159 3.16 -11.41 -18.62
C VAL A 159 2.20 -10.39 -19.18
N PHE A 160 0.93 -10.73 -19.18
CA PHE A 160 -0.17 -9.84 -19.43
C PHE A 160 -0.89 -9.53 -18.13
N LYS A 161 -0.82 -8.28 -17.66
CA LYS A 161 -1.67 -7.74 -16.60
C LYS A 161 -2.94 -7.24 -17.28
N VAL A 162 -4.03 -7.99 -17.12
CA VAL A 162 -5.30 -7.77 -17.82
C VAL A 162 -6.28 -7.12 -16.87
N GLN A 163 -6.74 -5.93 -17.19
CA GLN A 163 -7.78 -5.26 -16.44
C GLN A 163 -9.11 -6.00 -16.60
N TYR A 164 -9.86 -6.12 -15.52
CA TYR A 164 -11.19 -6.73 -15.61
C TYR A 164 -12.13 -5.87 -16.45
N PRO A 165 -12.99 -6.46 -17.27
CA PRO A 165 -13.88 -5.72 -18.17
C PRO A 165 -14.73 -4.67 -17.43
N ASN A 166 -14.88 -3.48 -18.03
CA ASN A 166 -15.70 -2.37 -17.54
C ASN A 166 -15.31 -1.78 -16.16
N ILE A 167 -14.15 -2.14 -15.62
CA ILE A 167 -13.73 -1.63 -14.31
C ILE A 167 -13.43 -0.13 -14.36
N ALA A 168 -12.69 0.33 -15.36
CA ALA A 168 -12.36 1.74 -15.51
C ALA A 168 -13.61 2.60 -15.66
N ASP A 169 -14.58 2.12 -16.44
CA ASP A 169 -15.86 2.80 -16.69
C ASP A 169 -16.78 2.80 -15.45
N ALA A 170 -16.59 1.86 -14.53
CA ALA A 170 -17.42 1.73 -13.32
C ALA A 170 -16.92 2.53 -12.13
N VAL A 171 -15.65 2.97 -12.13
CA VAL A 171 -15.00 3.65 -10.99
C VAL A 171 -15.87 4.78 -10.41
N ASP A 172 -16.26 5.74 -11.25
CA ASP A 172 -17.02 6.91 -10.79
C ASP A 172 -18.39 6.53 -10.26
N SER A 173 -19.09 5.65 -11.00
CA SER A 173 -20.44 5.24 -10.60
C SER A 173 -20.46 4.41 -9.31
N ASP A 174 -19.45 3.57 -9.10
CA ASP A 174 -19.32 2.75 -7.91
C ASP A 174 -18.91 3.61 -6.70
N LEU A 175 -18.03 4.59 -6.91
CA LEU A 175 -17.62 5.52 -5.86
C LEU A 175 -18.78 6.42 -5.41
N ASP A 176 -19.55 6.98 -6.36
CA ASP A 176 -20.74 7.79 -6.05
C ASP A 176 -21.79 6.96 -5.31
N LEU A 177 -21.96 5.72 -5.70
CA LEU A 177 -22.88 4.78 -5.07
C LEU A 177 -22.45 4.48 -3.63
N PHE A 178 -21.16 4.30 -3.38
CA PHE A 178 -20.59 4.12 -2.05
C PHE A 178 -20.80 5.36 -1.17
N ARG A 179 -20.53 6.54 -1.75
CA ARG A 179 -20.78 7.84 -1.09
C ARG A 179 -22.23 8.02 -0.70
N GLN A 180 -23.19 7.67 -1.58
CA GLN A 180 -24.61 7.72 -1.29
C GLN A 180 -24.98 6.76 -0.15
N LEU A 181 -24.40 5.56 -0.14
CA LEU A 181 -24.65 4.56 0.91
C LEU A 181 -24.21 5.06 2.28
N LEU A 182 -23.01 5.64 2.39
CA LEU A 182 -22.55 6.24 3.64
C LEU A 182 -23.44 7.42 4.09
N LYS A 183 -23.99 8.20 3.13
CA LYS A 183 -24.94 9.27 3.43
C LYS A 183 -26.26 8.75 3.99
N VAL A 184 -26.85 7.74 3.35
CA VAL A 184 -28.15 7.18 3.75
C VAL A 184 -28.07 6.46 5.12
N THR A 185 -26.96 5.77 5.37
CA THR A 185 -26.74 5.07 6.64
C THR A 185 -26.43 5.99 7.81
N ASN A 186 -26.11 7.24 7.55
CA ASN A 186 -25.74 8.26 8.55
C ASN A 186 -24.64 7.80 9.52
N VAL A 187 -23.80 6.87 9.05
CA VAL A 187 -22.72 6.23 9.83
C VAL A 187 -21.52 7.15 9.99
N VAL A 188 -21.33 8.04 9.01
CA VAL A 188 -20.20 8.98 8.97
C VAL A 188 -20.74 10.41 8.95
N PRO A 189 -20.17 11.33 9.77
CA PRO A 189 -20.53 12.74 9.71
C PRO A 189 -20.28 13.32 8.31
N GLN A 190 -21.28 14.02 7.77
CA GLN A 190 -21.16 14.70 6.48
C GLN A 190 -20.28 15.95 6.66
N THR A 191 -19.04 15.90 6.25
CA THR A 191 -18.09 17.01 6.34
C THR A 191 -17.48 17.30 4.98
N ARG A 192 -16.99 18.55 4.78
CA ARG A 192 -16.22 18.92 3.58
C ARG A 192 -14.96 18.05 3.43
N GLN A 193 -14.39 17.60 4.54
CA GLN A 193 -13.24 16.69 4.56
C GLN A 193 -13.57 15.33 3.95
N LEU A 194 -14.77 14.81 4.22
CA LEU A 194 -15.23 13.55 3.62
C LEU A 194 -15.38 13.69 2.10
N ASP A 195 -15.91 14.82 1.62
CA ASP A 195 -16.04 15.08 0.18
C ASP A 195 -14.68 15.16 -0.50
N ALA A 196 -13.73 15.91 0.05
CA ALA A 196 -12.36 16.01 -0.47
C ALA A 196 -11.67 14.64 -0.50
N TRP A 197 -11.94 13.81 0.49
CA TRP A 197 -11.39 12.47 0.57
C TRP A 197 -11.96 11.51 -0.49
N PHE A 198 -13.26 11.62 -0.82
CA PHE A 198 -13.84 10.88 -1.95
C PHE A 198 -13.23 11.29 -3.30
N GLU A 199 -12.95 12.57 -3.50
CA GLU A 199 -12.24 13.03 -4.70
C GLU A 199 -10.83 12.43 -4.78
N GLU A 200 -10.11 12.37 -3.64
CA GLU A 200 -8.80 11.73 -3.59
C GLU A 200 -8.85 10.23 -3.94
N ILE A 201 -9.83 9.49 -3.41
CA ILE A 201 -10.02 8.08 -3.77
C ILE A 201 -10.33 7.94 -5.26
N ARG A 202 -11.10 8.87 -5.82
CA ARG A 202 -11.38 8.90 -7.26
C ARG A 202 -10.10 9.03 -8.07
N ASP A 203 -9.25 10.00 -7.73
CA ASP A 203 -7.97 10.22 -8.42
C ASP A 203 -7.05 9.00 -8.28
N LEU A 204 -7.01 8.38 -7.11
CA LEU A 204 -6.24 7.16 -6.86
C LEU A 204 -6.71 6.00 -7.74
N LEU A 205 -8.02 5.80 -7.84
CA LEU A 205 -8.61 4.74 -8.66
C LEU A 205 -8.38 4.97 -10.14
N HIS A 206 -8.57 6.20 -10.63
CA HIS A 206 -8.28 6.54 -12.02
C HIS A 206 -6.80 6.33 -12.38
N HIS A 207 -5.91 6.60 -11.44
CA HIS A 207 -4.48 6.33 -11.61
C HIS A 207 -4.20 4.84 -11.73
N GLU A 208 -4.82 4.02 -10.87
CA GLU A 208 -4.61 2.57 -10.81
C GLU A 208 -5.18 1.82 -12.03
N VAL A 209 -6.22 2.36 -12.67
CA VAL A 209 -6.79 1.79 -13.89
C VAL A 209 -6.15 2.32 -15.18
N ASN A 210 -5.16 3.18 -15.11
CA ASN A 210 -4.45 3.74 -16.26
C ASN A 210 -3.14 3.01 -16.52
N TYR A 211 -3.19 1.94 -17.31
CA TYR A 211 -2.02 1.10 -17.57
C TYR A 211 -0.98 1.75 -18.49
N LEU A 212 -1.34 2.76 -19.29
CA LEU A 212 -0.34 3.52 -20.04
C LEU A 212 0.56 4.34 -19.11
N LEU A 213 -0.04 4.92 -18.06
CA LEU A 213 0.72 5.62 -17.05
C LEU A 213 1.62 4.69 -16.24
N GLU A 214 1.10 3.50 -15.86
CA GLU A 214 1.91 2.47 -15.20
C GLU A 214 3.07 1.99 -16.10
N ALA A 215 2.81 1.83 -17.42
CA ALA A 215 3.84 1.46 -18.39
C ALA A 215 4.97 2.51 -18.47
N ASP A 216 4.61 3.79 -18.58
CA ASP A 216 5.59 4.87 -18.66
C ASP A 216 6.39 5.01 -17.35
N THR A 217 5.73 4.84 -16.21
CA THR A 217 6.40 4.85 -14.90
C THR A 217 7.33 3.64 -14.74
N THR A 218 6.90 2.45 -15.16
CA THR A 218 7.74 1.24 -15.14
C THR A 218 8.98 1.43 -16.00
N GLU A 219 8.84 1.98 -17.20
CA GLU A 219 9.97 2.28 -18.10
C GLU A 219 10.93 3.30 -17.46
N LEU A 220 10.42 4.34 -16.80
CA LEU A 220 11.24 5.32 -16.08
C LEU A 220 12.08 4.62 -14.99
N PHE A 221 11.46 3.75 -14.18
CA PHE A 221 12.20 3.02 -13.16
C PHE A 221 13.15 1.98 -13.74
N PHE A 222 12.77 1.32 -14.83
CA PHE A 222 13.71 0.46 -15.57
C PHE A 222 15.00 1.23 -15.93
N GLN A 223 14.87 2.43 -16.49
CA GLN A 223 16.04 3.26 -16.86
C GLN A 223 16.85 3.70 -15.63
N ARG A 224 16.22 3.99 -14.51
CA ARG A 224 16.89 4.37 -13.25
C ARG A 224 17.78 3.27 -12.69
N PHE A 225 17.44 2.02 -12.94
CA PHE A 225 18.17 0.85 -12.44
C PHE A 225 19.08 0.21 -13.48
N VAL A 226 19.17 0.73 -14.70
CA VAL A 226 20.11 0.24 -15.70
C VAL A 226 21.54 0.29 -15.15
N GLY A 227 22.22 -0.86 -15.14
CA GLY A 227 23.57 -1.00 -14.62
C GLY A 227 23.69 -1.32 -13.13
N ASP A 228 22.61 -1.30 -12.37
CA ASP A 228 22.58 -1.74 -10.97
C ASP A 228 22.06 -3.17 -10.86
N SER A 229 22.96 -4.12 -10.75
CA SER A 229 22.63 -5.55 -10.74
C SER A 229 21.87 -6.03 -9.51
N ARG A 230 21.65 -5.18 -8.50
CA ARG A 230 20.88 -5.50 -7.30
C ARG A 230 19.37 -5.48 -7.54
N TYR A 231 18.93 -4.80 -8.61
CA TYR A 231 17.51 -4.59 -8.92
C TYR A 231 17.15 -5.13 -10.30
N VAL A 232 15.92 -5.60 -10.38
CA VAL A 232 15.30 -6.01 -11.63
C VAL A 232 13.96 -5.30 -11.76
N VAL A 233 13.75 -4.64 -12.89
CA VAL A 233 12.48 -4.03 -13.26
C VAL A 233 12.06 -4.66 -14.60
N PRO A 234 10.82 -5.12 -14.75
CA PRO A 234 10.32 -5.66 -16.01
C PRO A 234 10.42 -4.62 -17.13
N ARG A 235 10.78 -5.06 -18.32
CA ARG A 235 10.74 -4.23 -19.52
C ARG A 235 9.35 -4.24 -20.13
N ILE A 236 8.81 -3.07 -20.42
CA ILE A 236 7.49 -2.93 -21.05
C ILE A 236 7.57 -3.25 -22.55
N LEU A 237 6.62 -4.06 -23.02
CA LEU A 237 6.43 -4.33 -24.44
C LEU A 237 5.31 -3.40 -24.95
N LYS A 238 5.67 -2.16 -25.30
CA LYS A 238 4.71 -1.10 -25.69
C LYS A 238 3.81 -1.49 -26.86
N ALA A 239 4.31 -2.32 -27.79
CA ALA A 239 3.52 -2.79 -28.95
C ALA A 239 2.30 -3.65 -28.57
N TYR A 240 2.31 -4.22 -27.37
CA TYR A 240 1.28 -5.11 -26.85
C TYR A 240 0.62 -4.57 -25.58
N SER A 241 0.83 -3.27 -25.27
CA SER A 241 0.25 -2.61 -24.11
C SER A 241 -0.77 -1.54 -24.55
N THR A 242 -1.87 -1.44 -23.81
CA THR A 242 -2.95 -0.46 -24.02
C THR A 242 -3.32 0.20 -22.68
N ASP A 243 -4.34 1.03 -22.65
CA ASP A 243 -4.88 1.60 -21.41
C ASP A 243 -5.46 0.55 -20.44
N ARG A 244 -5.80 -0.65 -20.95
CA ARG A 244 -6.43 -1.75 -20.19
C ARG A 244 -5.63 -3.06 -20.16
N LEU A 245 -4.51 -3.09 -20.85
CA LEU A 245 -3.62 -4.25 -20.94
C LEU A 245 -2.17 -3.82 -20.83
N LEU A 246 -1.45 -4.35 -19.84
CA LEU A 246 -0.02 -4.13 -19.69
C LEU A 246 0.74 -5.41 -20.03
N CYS A 247 1.63 -5.33 -21.02
CA CYS A 247 2.53 -6.41 -21.41
C CYS A 247 3.96 -6.06 -21.00
N MET A 248 4.58 -6.94 -20.23
CA MET A 248 5.97 -6.76 -19.77
C MET A 248 6.70 -8.11 -19.70
N THR A 249 8.03 -8.07 -19.64
CA THR A 249 8.83 -9.28 -19.48
C THR A 249 8.46 -10.02 -18.20
N TYR A 250 8.45 -11.35 -18.25
CA TYR A 250 8.29 -12.17 -17.06
C TYR A 250 9.58 -12.17 -16.26
N GLU A 251 9.48 -11.81 -15.00
CA GLU A 251 10.61 -11.86 -14.07
C GLU A 251 10.35 -12.93 -13.01
N ASP A 252 11.30 -13.84 -12.86
CA ASP A 252 11.22 -14.90 -11.87
C ASP A 252 11.68 -14.40 -10.48
N GLY A 253 11.23 -15.08 -9.46
CA GLY A 253 11.59 -14.81 -8.07
C GLY A 253 10.63 -15.48 -7.10
N VAL A 254 10.98 -15.42 -5.83
CA VAL A 254 10.16 -15.93 -4.72
C VAL A 254 9.64 -14.76 -3.88
N SER A 255 8.51 -14.95 -3.21
CA SER A 255 8.00 -13.97 -2.25
C SER A 255 8.99 -13.75 -1.11
N ILE A 256 9.03 -12.54 -0.56
CA ILE A 256 9.77 -12.28 0.69
C ILE A 256 9.33 -13.20 1.85
N LEU A 257 8.09 -13.69 1.81
CA LEU A 257 7.52 -14.61 2.81
C LEU A 257 7.83 -16.09 2.52
N ASP A 258 8.59 -16.39 1.47
CA ASP A 258 8.96 -17.76 1.13
C ASP A 258 10.00 -18.31 2.10
N GLU A 259 9.87 -19.59 2.47
CA GLU A 259 10.81 -20.27 3.36
C GLU A 259 12.25 -20.20 2.85
N GLN A 260 12.46 -20.19 1.54
CA GLN A 260 13.79 -20.06 0.93
C GLN A 260 14.49 -18.77 1.33
N VAL A 261 13.73 -17.66 1.53
CA VAL A 261 14.29 -16.38 1.98
C VAL A 261 14.67 -16.43 3.46
N PHE A 262 13.85 -17.05 4.29
CA PHE A 262 14.13 -17.14 5.74
C PHE A 262 15.35 -17.99 6.08
N VAL A 263 15.69 -18.98 5.25
CA VAL A 263 16.87 -19.83 5.45
C VAL A 263 18.15 -19.27 4.82
N LEU A 264 18.09 -18.11 4.15
CA LEU A 264 19.30 -17.45 3.63
C LEU A 264 20.27 -17.07 4.76
N PRO A 265 21.58 -17.12 4.52
CA PRO A 265 22.57 -16.53 5.40
C PRO A 265 22.23 -15.06 5.75
N GLN A 266 22.58 -14.65 6.96
CA GLN A 266 22.25 -13.30 7.46
C GLN A 266 22.78 -12.19 6.53
N GLU A 267 23.98 -12.35 5.96
CA GLU A 267 24.61 -11.40 5.06
C GLU A 267 23.77 -11.17 3.79
N ARG A 268 23.20 -12.25 3.23
CA ARG A 268 22.32 -12.17 2.05
C ARG A 268 21.03 -11.44 2.37
N ARG A 269 20.39 -11.75 3.50
CA ARG A 269 19.19 -11.05 3.99
C ARG A 269 19.48 -9.56 4.24
N ASN A 270 20.65 -9.27 4.81
CA ASN A 270 21.10 -7.90 5.03
C ASN A 270 21.28 -7.13 3.71
N ALA A 271 21.87 -7.74 2.69
CA ALA A 271 22.08 -7.12 1.39
C ALA A 271 20.73 -6.80 0.68
N ILE A 272 19.76 -7.72 0.72
CA ILE A 272 18.41 -7.50 0.20
C ILE A 272 17.73 -6.33 0.95
N GLY A 273 17.82 -6.35 2.28
CA GLY A 273 17.25 -5.28 3.13
C GLY A 273 17.89 -3.92 2.85
N GLN A 274 19.21 -3.87 2.71
CA GLN A 274 19.92 -2.63 2.39
C GLN A 274 19.48 -2.09 1.04
N ALA A 275 19.34 -2.94 0.01
CA ALA A 275 18.81 -2.54 -1.30
C ALA A 275 17.38 -1.94 -1.17
N SER A 276 16.50 -2.55 -0.37
CA SER A 276 15.15 -2.04 -0.16
C SER A 276 15.12 -0.65 0.50
N ILE A 277 15.95 -0.43 1.52
CA ILE A 277 16.06 0.88 2.21
C ILE A 277 16.69 1.93 1.29
N GLU A 278 17.66 1.55 0.47
CA GLU A 278 18.30 2.46 -0.48
C GLU A 278 17.29 3.03 -1.50
N ILE A 279 16.37 2.20 -2.02
CA ILE A 279 15.31 2.71 -2.91
C ILE A 279 14.51 3.81 -2.21
N MET A 280 14.09 3.60 -0.97
CA MET A 280 13.31 4.59 -0.22
C MET A 280 14.08 5.91 -0.06
N LEU A 281 15.37 5.86 0.22
CA LEU A 281 16.19 7.06 0.31
C LEU A 281 16.37 7.74 -1.05
N ARG A 282 16.61 6.99 -2.13
CA ARG A 282 16.72 7.54 -3.50
C ARG A 282 15.42 8.19 -3.96
N GLU A 283 14.27 7.59 -3.63
CA GLU A 283 12.96 8.18 -3.91
C GLU A 283 12.81 9.57 -3.25
N ILE A 284 13.32 9.76 -2.04
CA ILE A 284 13.21 11.03 -1.30
C ILE A 284 14.32 12.02 -1.71
N PHE A 285 15.55 11.55 -1.83
CA PHE A 285 16.71 12.43 -1.99
C PHE A 285 17.08 12.70 -3.45
N GLU A 286 16.79 11.76 -4.37
CA GLU A 286 17.21 11.88 -5.77
C GLU A 286 16.01 12.11 -6.71
N TRP A 287 14.95 11.28 -6.61
CA TRP A 287 13.94 11.17 -7.67
C TRP A 287 12.69 12.01 -7.46
N GLY A 288 12.22 12.14 -6.24
CA GLY A 288 10.95 12.77 -5.94
C GLY A 288 9.71 11.93 -6.31
N ASP A 289 9.91 10.79 -6.96
CA ASP A 289 8.88 9.80 -7.27
C ASP A 289 8.94 8.68 -6.25
N MET A 290 7.84 8.43 -5.51
CA MET A 290 7.82 7.50 -4.41
C MET A 290 6.74 6.43 -4.59
N GLN A 291 7.11 5.15 -4.42
CA GLN A 291 6.15 4.04 -4.35
C GLN A 291 5.39 4.10 -3.02
N THR A 292 4.08 4.28 -3.10
CA THR A 292 3.22 4.47 -1.91
C THR A 292 2.39 3.23 -1.54
N ASP A 293 2.47 2.15 -2.31
CA ASP A 293 1.85 0.87 -1.97
C ASP A 293 2.86 -0.09 -1.31
N PRO A 294 2.71 -0.37 0.01
CA PRO A 294 3.63 -1.22 0.75
C PRO A 294 3.36 -2.73 0.58
N ASN A 295 2.56 -3.13 -0.42
CA ASN A 295 2.21 -4.53 -0.62
C ASN A 295 3.45 -5.36 -0.99
N PHE A 296 3.71 -6.43 -0.23
CA PHE A 296 4.81 -7.36 -0.52
C PHE A 296 4.66 -8.11 -1.85
N GLY A 297 3.43 -8.22 -2.38
CA GLY A 297 3.19 -8.78 -3.71
C GLY A 297 3.81 -7.97 -4.86
N ASN A 298 4.21 -6.72 -4.61
CA ASN A 298 4.88 -5.85 -5.58
C ASN A 298 6.40 -6.15 -5.68
N TYR A 299 6.91 -7.07 -4.85
CA TYR A 299 8.33 -7.39 -4.75
C TYR A 299 8.55 -8.90 -4.80
N LEU A 300 9.56 -9.34 -5.57
CA LEU A 300 10.09 -10.69 -5.49
C LEU A 300 11.58 -10.63 -5.18
N ILE A 301 12.10 -11.74 -4.70
CA ILE A 301 13.54 -11.94 -4.50
C ILE A 301 14.00 -13.00 -5.49
N ARG A 302 14.83 -12.62 -6.45
CA ARG A 302 15.52 -13.55 -7.34
C ARG A 302 16.75 -14.03 -6.61
N LEU A 303 16.72 -15.30 -6.18
CA LEU A 303 17.81 -15.88 -5.44
C LEU A 303 19.01 -16.15 -6.36
N ALA A 304 20.19 -15.77 -5.92
CA ALA A 304 21.44 -16.15 -6.56
C ALA A 304 21.52 -17.67 -6.65
N GLN A 305 21.82 -18.19 -7.84
CA GLN A 305 22.03 -19.63 -8.04
C GLN A 305 23.25 -20.08 -7.26
N LYS A 306 23.21 -21.31 -6.70
CA LYS A 306 24.39 -21.87 -6.04
C LYS A 306 25.56 -21.91 -7.01
N PRO A 307 26.77 -21.49 -6.59
CA PRO A 307 27.92 -21.49 -7.48
C PRO A 307 28.13 -22.88 -8.06
N ASN A 308 28.08 -22.96 -9.37
CA ASN A 308 28.56 -24.15 -10.07
C ASN A 308 30.08 -24.07 -10.10
N THR A 309 30.78 -25.16 -9.90
CA THR A 309 32.25 -25.24 -9.77
C THR A 309 33.05 -24.64 -10.93
N GLN A 310 32.37 -24.14 -11.96
CA GLN A 310 32.99 -23.52 -13.16
C GLN A 310 32.70 -22.02 -13.32
N GLN A 311 31.89 -21.38 -12.47
CA GLN A 311 31.67 -19.94 -12.48
C GLN A 311 31.90 -19.38 -11.06
N PRO A 312 32.78 -18.38 -10.91
CA PRO A 312 33.00 -17.76 -9.61
C PRO A 312 31.74 -17.01 -9.15
N ASP A 313 31.55 -17.02 -7.86
CA ASP A 313 30.48 -16.46 -7.04
C ASP A 313 30.23 -14.96 -7.29
N THR A 314 29.55 -14.60 -8.38
CA THR A 314 29.27 -13.20 -8.72
C THR A 314 27.77 -12.88 -8.85
N GLN A 315 26.89 -13.87 -8.68
CA GLN A 315 25.45 -13.60 -8.68
C GLN A 315 25.01 -13.16 -7.29
N LEU A 316 24.53 -11.92 -7.20
CA LEU A 316 23.87 -11.37 -6.03
C LEU A 316 22.39 -11.74 -6.05
N ASP A 317 21.80 -11.85 -4.87
CA ASP A 317 20.33 -11.82 -4.78
C ASP A 317 19.82 -10.49 -5.29
N GLN A 318 18.73 -10.52 -6.05
CA GLN A 318 18.18 -9.33 -6.68
C GLN A 318 16.78 -9.04 -6.12
N LEU A 319 16.51 -7.78 -5.89
CA LEU A 319 15.16 -7.30 -5.60
C LEU A 319 14.44 -7.02 -6.92
N VAL A 320 13.38 -7.78 -7.19
CA VAL A 320 12.54 -7.62 -8.38
C VAL A 320 11.37 -6.72 -8.03
N LEU A 321 11.19 -5.64 -8.76
CA LEU A 321 10.16 -4.61 -8.57
C LEU A 321 9.12 -4.76 -9.67
N LEU A 322 7.88 -5.16 -9.31
CA LEU A 322 6.87 -5.61 -10.29
C LEU A 322 5.80 -4.57 -10.61
N ASP A 323 5.45 -3.67 -9.68
CA ASP A 323 4.30 -2.78 -9.80
C ASP A 323 4.68 -1.33 -9.53
N PHE A 324 4.38 -0.45 -10.46
CA PHE A 324 4.66 0.98 -10.41
C PHE A 324 3.38 1.84 -10.53
N GLY A 325 2.20 1.21 -10.46
CA GLY A 325 0.90 1.88 -10.55
C GLY A 325 0.59 2.83 -9.39
N ALA A 326 1.27 2.65 -8.24
CA ALA A 326 1.09 3.49 -7.06
C ALA A 326 2.23 4.51 -6.83
N ILE A 327 3.02 4.78 -7.86
CA ILE A 327 4.06 5.83 -7.78
C ILE A 327 3.40 7.20 -7.72
N ARG A 328 3.90 8.06 -6.83
CA ARG A 328 3.46 9.45 -6.66
C ARG A 328 4.65 10.38 -6.75
N GLN A 329 4.48 11.43 -7.55
CA GLN A 329 5.43 12.53 -7.62
C GLN A 329 5.09 13.54 -6.53
N PHE A 330 6.09 13.94 -5.76
CA PHE A 330 5.98 14.97 -4.72
C PHE A 330 6.67 16.25 -5.18
N ASP A 331 6.12 17.39 -4.78
CA ASP A 331 6.74 18.67 -5.10
C ASP A 331 8.01 18.93 -4.28
N ASP A 332 8.86 19.84 -4.76
CA ASP A 332 10.18 20.11 -4.20
C ASP A 332 10.12 20.61 -2.75
N ASN A 333 9.10 21.36 -2.35
CA ASN A 333 8.97 21.87 -0.99
C ASN A 333 8.68 20.73 -0.01
N LEU A 334 7.78 19.83 -0.38
CA LEU A 334 7.48 18.65 0.42
C LEU A 334 8.69 17.72 0.54
N LEU A 335 9.41 17.51 -0.56
CA LEU A 335 10.65 16.72 -0.56
C LEU A 335 11.73 17.37 0.32
N LEU A 336 11.86 18.70 0.29
CA LEU A 336 12.77 19.42 1.18
C LEU A 336 12.40 19.22 2.64
N ILE A 337 11.11 19.29 2.99
CA ILE A 337 10.63 19.01 4.35
C ILE A 337 10.96 17.56 4.76
N ALA A 338 10.67 16.58 3.90
CA ALA A 338 10.96 15.16 4.17
C ALA A 338 12.47 14.92 4.38
N ARG A 339 13.30 15.52 3.55
CA ARG A 339 14.77 15.47 3.67
C ARG A 339 15.24 16.12 4.99
N ASN A 340 14.70 17.28 5.33
CA ASN A 340 15.04 17.97 6.59
C ASN A 340 14.65 17.14 7.83
N LEU A 341 13.49 16.47 7.81
CA LEU A 341 13.07 15.57 8.89
C LEU A 341 14.02 14.38 9.02
N LEU A 342 14.38 13.73 7.89
CA LEU A 342 15.32 12.60 7.90
C LEU A 342 16.72 13.00 8.36
N LEU A 343 17.23 14.14 7.89
CA LEU A 343 18.55 14.66 8.27
C LEU A 343 18.59 15.06 9.74
N ALA A 344 17.54 15.72 10.26
CA ALA A 344 17.42 16.01 11.68
C ALA A 344 17.38 14.72 12.53
N GLY A 345 16.71 13.67 12.03
CA GLY A 345 16.72 12.34 12.65
C GLY A 345 18.08 11.68 12.63
N PHE A 346 18.79 11.75 11.49
CA PHE A 346 20.14 11.22 11.34
C PHE A 346 21.12 11.80 12.36
N PHE A 347 21.11 13.12 12.54
CA PHE A 347 21.93 13.79 13.54
C PHE A 347 21.33 13.76 14.95
N HIS A 348 20.14 13.21 15.12
CA HIS A 348 19.34 13.26 16.36
C HIS A 348 19.20 14.69 16.92
N ASP A 349 19.04 15.66 16.04
CA ASP A 349 18.97 17.08 16.36
C ASP A 349 17.52 17.53 16.59
N ARG A 350 17.13 17.70 17.85
CA ARG A 350 15.77 18.11 18.25
C ARG A 350 15.40 19.51 17.74
N GLY A 351 16.38 20.41 17.66
CA GLY A 351 16.16 21.80 17.21
C GLY A 351 15.85 21.83 15.71
N LYS A 352 16.68 21.18 14.90
CA LYS A 352 16.46 21.05 13.45
C LYS A 352 15.17 20.23 13.16
N MET A 353 14.88 19.18 13.94
CA MET A 353 13.62 18.43 13.83
C MET A 353 12.42 19.33 14.08
N ARG A 354 12.45 20.17 15.11
CA ARG A 354 11.37 21.12 15.38
C ARG A 354 11.20 22.14 14.25
N GLN A 355 12.29 22.66 13.68
CA GLN A 355 12.25 23.56 12.54
C GLN A 355 11.60 22.91 11.32
N ALA A 356 11.96 21.66 11.01
CA ALA A 356 11.37 20.91 9.90
C ALA A 356 9.86 20.65 10.12
N ILE A 357 9.43 20.38 11.36
CA ILE A 357 8.01 20.26 11.72
C ILE A 357 7.27 21.60 11.56
N ASP A 358 7.88 22.71 11.94
CA ASP A 358 7.29 24.04 11.76
C ASP A 358 7.16 24.38 10.26
N GLN A 359 8.16 24.05 9.41
CA GLN A 359 8.09 24.18 7.96
C GLN A 359 6.95 23.33 7.37
N ALA A 360 6.80 22.07 7.82
CA ALA A 360 5.67 21.24 7.45
C ALA A 360 4.32 21.89 7.82
N GLY A 361 4.27 22.51 8.99
CA GLY A 361 3.12 23.23 9.48
C GLY A 361 2.72 24.40 8.60
N GLU A 362 3.68 25.16 8.12
CA GLU A 362 3.47 26.27 7.18
C GLU A 362 3.02 25.76 5.81
N TYR A 363 3.68 24.73 5.29
CA TYR A 363 3.36 24.15 3.98
C TYR A 363 1.94 23.60 3.92
N PHE A 364 1.53 22.84 4.91
CA PHE A 364 0.19 22.22 4.94
C PHE A 364 -0.91 23.14 5.49
N GLY A 365 -0.55 24.26 6.10
CA GLY A 365 -1.50 25.14 6.80
C GLY A 365 -2.20 24.47 8.01
N PHE A 366 -1.77 23.29 8.38
CA PHE A 366 -2.44 22.38 9.31
C PHE A 366 -1.91 22.49 10.73
N PHE A 367 -0.58 22.65 10.86
CA PHE A 367 0.09 22.69 12.15
C PHE A 367 0.25 24.10 12.73
N ALA A 368 -0.18 25.13 12.01
CA ALA A 368 0.02 26.53 12.40
C ALA A 368 -0.55 26.86 13.80
N ASN A 369 -1.60 26.13 14.22
CA ASN A 369 -2.30 26.35 15.49
C ASN A 369 -2.03 25.26 16.55
N LEU A 370 -1.07 24.36 16.33
CA LEU A 370 -0.74 23.33 17.32
C LEU A 370 -0.01 23.94 18.52
N SER A 371 -0.35 23.48 19.73
CA SER A 371 0.37 23.85 20.93
C SER A 371 1.81 23.34 20.90
N ASP A 372 2.71 24.01 21.63
CA ASP A 372 4.10 23.58 21.76
C ASP A 372 4.23 22.15 22.31
N SER A 373 3.30 21.72 23.17
CA SER A 373 3.27 20.35 23.67
C SER A 373 3.08 19.35 22.54
N VAL A 374 2.10 19.57 21.64
CA VAL A 374 1.84 18.69 20.50
C VAL A 374 3.01 18.67 19.52
N LYS A 375 3.60 19.83 19.25
CA LYS A 375 4.79 19.92 18.40
C LYS A 375 5.98 19.18 18.98
N ASN A 376 6.17 19.21 20.31
CA ASN A 376 7.20 18.43 20.99
C ASN A 376 6.94 16.93 20.91
N ASP A 377 5.68 16.48 21.06
CA ASP A 377 5.31 15.08 20.87
C ASP A 377 5.61 14.62 19.42
N MET A 378 5.39 15.48 18.44
CA MET A 378 5.76 15.21 17.04
C MET A 378 7.27 15.11 16.85
N VAL A 379 8.06 15.95 17.52
CA VAL A 379 9.53 15.84 17.52
C VAL A 379 9.97 14.48 18.02
N GLU A 380 9.42 14.02 19.16
CA GLU A 380 9.75 12.68 19.68
C GLU A 380 9.35 11.57 18.72
N LEU A 381 8.16 11.68 18.10
CA LEU A 381 7.66 10.71 17.14
C LEU A 381 8.55 10.61 15.90
N CYS A 382 8.95 11.74 15.32
CA CYS A 382 9.80 11.79 14.15
C CYS A 382 11.22 11.30 14.44
N LEU A 383 11.78 11.67 15.60
CA LEU A 383 13.09 11.16 16.06
C LEU A 383 13.06 9.65 16.27
N LEU A 384 11.98 9.12 16.87
CA LEU A 384 11.80 7.69 17.05
C LEU A 384 11.63 6.97 15.69
N ALA A 385 10.83 7.52 14.78
CA ALA A 385 10.66 6.95 13.45
C ALA A 385 11.97 6.92 12.63
N SER A 386 12.87 7.89 12.88
CA SER A 386 14.18 7.97 12.22
C SER A 386 15.28 7.17 12.94
N GLU A 387 14.98 6.47 14.04
CA GLU A 387 15.97 5.76 14.88
C GLU A 387 16.95 4.88 14.08
N PRO A 388 16.52 4.05 13.09
CA PRO A 388 17.42 3.18 12.33
C PRO A 388 18.47 3.95 11.50
N PHE A 389 18.15 5.19 11.13
CA PHE A 389 19.04 6.05 10.32
C PHE A 389 19.92 6.96 11.20
N SER A 390 19.62 7.07 12.49
CA SER A 390 20.35 7.97 13.37
C SER A 390 21.75 7.46 13.68
N LEU A 391 22.71 8.40 13.81
CA LEU A 391 24.05 8.07 14.25
C LEU A 391 24.01 7.53 15.68
N PRO A 392 24.47 6.28 15.95
CA PRO A 392 24.43 5.70 17.30
C PRO A 392 25.18 6.53 18.33
N SER A 393 26.25 7.23 17.92
CA SER A 393 27.02 8.11 18.80
C SER A 393 26.28 9.39 19.24
N ARG A 394 25.22 9.77 18.49
CA ARG A 394 24.41 10.98 18.77
C ARG A 394 23.05 10.66 19.36
N ASN A 395 22.58 9.41 19.21
CA ASN A 395 21.27 8.99 19.67
C ASN A 395 21.35 8.08 20.92
N PRO A 396 21.30 8.66 22.14
CA PRO A 396 21.34 7.87 23.37
C PRO A 396 20.04 7.11 23.67
N THR A 397 18.98 7.31 22.86
CA THR A 397 17.67 6.67 23.07
C THR A 397 17.56 5.31 22.38
N ILE A 398 18.52 4.94 21.53
CA ILE A 398 18.58 3.62 20.91
C ILE A 398 18.70 2.54 21.98
N PRO A 399 17.77 1.57 22.08
CA PRO A 399 17.88 0.50 23.05
C PRO A 399 19.14 -0.36 22.76
N PRO A 400 19.93 -0.70 23.79
CA PRO A 400 21.19 -1.44 23.57
C PRO A 400 21.03 -2.79 22.87
N ASN A 401 19.86 -3.43 23.03
CA ASN A 401 19.56 -4.72 22.44
C ASN A 401 19.17 -4.67 20.95
N VAL A 402 19.01 -3.49 20.37
CA VAL A 402 18.67 -3.35 18.94
C VAL A 402 19.90 -3.12 18.05
N LEU A 403 21.08 -3.08 18.62
CA LEU A 403 22.34 -3.05 17.90
C LEU A 403 23.09 -4.36 18.10
N ASP A 404 23.63 -4.95 17.03
CA ASP A 404 24.53 -6.09 17.15
C ASP A 404 25.97 -5.63 17.50
N VAL A 405 26.87 -6.59 17.67
CA VAL A 405 28.28 -6.35 18.03
C VAL A 405 29.06 -5.57 16.97
N HIS A 406 28.54 -5.48 15.76
CA HIS A 406 29.12 -4.74 14.63
C HIS A 406 28.46 -3.37 14.44
N GLY A 407 27.47 -3.00 15.29
CA GLY A 407 26.71 -1.77 15.20
C GLY A 407 25.61 -1.79 14.14
N ASN A 408 25.22 -2.96 13.62
CA ASN A 408 24.07 -3.06 12.74
C ASN A 408 22.77 -2.96 13.55
N TYR A 409 21.80 -2.24 13.02
CA TYR A 409 20.46 -2.15 13.60
C TYR A 409 19.67 -3.46 13.29
N ILE A 410 19.22 -4.14 14.35
CA ILE A 410 18.48 -5.41 14.27
C ILE A 410 16.99 -5.10 14.15
N TRP A 411 16.48 -5.04 12.93
CA TRP A 411 15.13 -4.56 12.65
C TRP A 411 14.03 -5.39 13.34
N ALA A 412 14.14 -6.71 13.34
CA ALA A 412 13.16 -7.60 13.98
C ALA A 412 13.10 -7.47 15.51
N GLN A 413 14.19 -7.05 16.15
CA GLN A 413 14.24 -6.91 17.61
C GLN A 413 13.92 -5.49 18.10
N SER A 414 13.81 -4.53 17.18
CA SER A 414 13.64 -3.12 17.52
C SER A 414 12.26 -2.81 18.11
N ASP A 415 11.25 -3.60 17.79
CA ASP A 415 9.83 -3.33 18.11
C ASP A 415 9.40 -1.90 17.72
N LEU A 416 10.09 -1.31 16.73
CA LEU A 416 9.95 0.08 16.35
C LEU A 416 8.52 0.44 15.96
N HIS A 417 7.85 -0.44 15.21
CA HIS A 417 6.47 -0.25 14.81
C HIS A 417 5.53 -0.03 16.02
N ASN A 418 5.58 -0.91 17.02
CA ASN A 418 4.75 -0.80 18.21
C ASN A 418 5.14 0.41 19.08
N ARG A 419 6.44 0.73 19.14
CA ARG A 419 6.93 1.91 19.87
C ARG A 419 6.43 3.20 19.24
N VAL A 420 6.42 3.30 17.90
CA VAL A 420 5.88 4.44 17.14
C VAL A 420 4.37 4.55 17.35
N ILE A 421 3.61 3.46 17.19
CA ILE A 421 2.15 3.46 17.42
C ILE A 421 1.82 3.88 18.86
N LYS A 422 2.52 3.35 19.85
CA LYS A 422 2.30 3.71 21.26
C LYS A 422 2.55 5.19 21.53
N LEU A 423 3.56 5.77 20.89
CA LEU A 423 3.85 7.19 21.02
C LEU A 423 2.79 8.04 20.30
N ALA A 424 2.45 7.67 19.06
CA ALA A 424 1.42 8.36 18.29
C ALA A 424 0.04 8.34 18.97
N SER A 425 -0.36 7.22 19.59
CA SER A 425 -1.64 7.09 20.28
C SER A 425 -1.75 8.01 21.52
N LYS A 426 -0.64 8.32 22.19
CA LYS A 426 -0.64 9.30 23.29
C LYS A 426 -0.95 10.70 22.77
N SER A 427 -0.40 11.06 21.61
CA SER A 427 -0.62 12.38 20.99
C SER A 427 -2.04 12.53 20.41
N ALA A 428 -2.63 11.44 19.93
CA ALA A 428 -3.97 11.42 19.34
C ALA A 428 -5.11 11.67 20.37
N THR A 429 -4.85 11.50 21.66
CA THR A 429 -5.83 11.83 22.73
C THR A 429 -6.00 13.34 22.96
N SER A 430 -5.19 14.16 22.34
CA SER A 430 -5.30 15.63 22.36
C SER A 430 -6.50 16.07 21.52
N LYS A 431 -7.36 16.94 22.09
CA LYS A 431 -8.54 17.52 21.40
C LYS A 431 -8.18 18.36 20.14
N SER A 432 -6.90 18.59 19.90
CA SER A 432 -6.36 19.37 18.78
C SER A 432 -5.88 18.49 17.62
N PHE A 433 -6.09 17.17 17.69
CA PHE A 433 -5.71 16.27 16.61
C PHE A 433 -6.66 16.47 15.42
N SER A 434 -6.12 16.80 14.27
CA SER A 434 -6.83 16.84 13.01
C SER A 434 -6.21 15.84 12.04
N VAL A 435 -6.93 15.53 10.97
CA VAL A 435 -6.51 14.53 9.98
C VAL A 435 -5.23 14.98 9.28
N PRO A 436 -4.19 14.13 9.22
CA PRO A 436 -2.98 14.45 8.48
C PRO A 436 -3.26 14.69 7.00
N PRO A 437 -2.55 15.61 6.35
CA PRO A 437 -2.57 15.74 4.89
C PRO A 437 -2.25 14.41 4.19
N LYS A 438 -2.85 14.19 3.04
CA LYS A 438 -2.70 12.95 2.25
C LYS A 438 -1.25 12.59 1.96
N GLU A 439 -0.44 13.59 1.66
CA GLU A 439 0.99 13.43 1.35
C GLU A 439 1.75 12.85 2.53
N LEU A 440 1.45 13.28 3.75
CA LEU A 440 2.03 12.70 4.96
C LEU A 440 1.58 11.25 5.18
N MET A 441 0.34 10.93 4.80
CA MET A 441 -0.13 9.53 4.86
C MET A 441 0.61 8.65 3.86
N PHE A 442 0.87 9.13 2.64
CA PHE A 442 1.66 8.38 1.65
C PHE A 442 3.09 8.15 2.11
N ILE A 443 3.74 9.20 2.61
CA ILE A 443 5.10 9.10 3.15
C ILE A 443 5.14 8.12 4.33
N SER A 444 4.22 8.23 5.29
CA SER A 444 4.17 7.33 6.44
C SER A 444 3.96 5.87 6.03
N ARG A 445 3.11 5.59 5.03
CA ARG A 445 2.91 4.25 4.47
C ARG A 445 4.18 3.69 3.86
N LYS A 446 4.94 4.50 3.12
CA LYS A 446 6.23 4.08 2.57
C LYS A 446 7.19 3.66 3.68
N PHE A 447 7.30 4.45 4.74
CA PHE A 447 8.15 4.11 5.88
C PHE A 447 7.68 2.83 6.59
N ILE A 448 6.38 2.71 6.88
CA ILE A 448 5.80 1.51 7.51
C ILE A 448 6.08 0.28 6.64
N GLY A 449 5.87 0.38 5.34
CA GLY A 449 6.14 -0.72 4.40
C GLY A 449 7.61 -1.13 4.40
N ALA A 450 8.52 -0.18 4.27
CA ALA A 450 9.96 -0.43 4.30
C ALA A 450 10.40 -1.06 5.63
N TYR A 451 9.92 -0.55 6.76
CA TYR A 451 10.26 -1.09 8.08
C TYR A 451 9.70 -2.49 8.29
N THR A 452 8.48 -2.74 7.81
CA THR A 452 7.89 -4.08 7.87
C THR A 452 8.68 -5.05 7.00
N PHE A 453 9.10 -4.64 5.80
CA PHE A 453 9.96 -5.44 4.93
C PHE A 453 11.26 -5.83 5.63
N MET A 454 11.94 -4.86 6.26
CA MET A 454 13.16 -5.09 7.00
C MET A 454 12.96 -6.03 8.20
N THR A 455 11.84 -5.89 8.90
CA THR A 455 11.49 -6.71 10.05
C THR A 455 11.20 -8.15 9.64
N VAL A 456 10.41 -8.36 8.59
CA VAL A 456 10.07 -9.69 8.05
C VAL A 456 11.32 -10.41 7.55
N LEU A 457 12.22 -9.69 6.89
CA LEU A 457 13.50 -10.21 6.40
C LEU A 457 14.48 -10.52 7.54
N ASP A 458 14.20 -10.10 8.77
CA ASP A 458 15.14 -10.11 9.90
C ASP A 458 16.50 -9.51 9.49
N ALA A 459 16.45 -8.38 8.78
CA ALA A 459 17.65 -7.71 8.31
C ALA A 459 18.41 -7.05 9.46
N ARG A 460 19.74 -6.97 9.31
CA ARG A 460 20.64 -6.24 10.21
C ARG A 460 21.51 -5.34 9.38
N THR A 461 21.29 -4.04 9.48
CA THR A 461 21.92 -3.07 8.56
C THR A 461 22.42 -1.84 9.30
N LYS A 462 23.45 -1.21 8.74
CA LYS A 462 23.88 0.14 9.14
C LYS A 462 23.16 1.17 8.25
N ALA A 463 21.85 1.32 8.46
CA ALA A 463 21.07 2.28 7.68
C ALA A 463 21.58 3.72 7.82
N HIS A 464 22.28 4.06 8.93
CA HIS A 464 22.95 5.33 9.10
C HIS A 464 24.15 5.52 8.14
N ASP A 465 24.92 4.46 7.83
CA ASP A 465 26.01 4.57 6.83
C ASP A 465 25.44 4.86 5.44
N LEU A 466 24.33 4.21 5.09
CA LEU A 466 23.62 4.49 3.86
C LEU A 466 23.04 5.91 3.84
N MET A 467 22.41 6.35 4.92
CA MET A 467 21.92 7.72 5.04
C MET A 467 23.04 8.77 4.92
N ALA A 468 24.24 8.46 5.41
CA ALA A 468 25.38 9.34 5.29
C ALA A 468 25.77 9.65 3.83
N THR A 469 25.47 8.76 2.87
CA THR A 469 25.74 9.00 1.44
C THR A 469 24.86 10.08 0.82
N PHE A 470 23.73 10.40 1.46
CA PHE A 470 22.79 11.43 1.06
C PHE A 470 22.94 12.74 1.85
N THR A 471 23.91 12.82 2.77
CA THR A 471 24.17 14.06 3.51
C THR A 471 25.19 14.91 2.75
N SER A 472 24.92 16.21 2.57
CA SER A 472 25.90 17.18 2.11
C SER A 472 26.68 17.74 3.31
N GLU A 473 27.92 18.25 3.08
CA GLU A 473 28.76 18.87 4.11
C GLU A 473 28.09 20.08 4.79
N ASP A 474 27.12 20.72 4.11
CA ASP A 474 26.40 21.90 4.61
C ASP A 474 25.42 21.60 5.76
N TRP A 475 25.17 20.32 6.08
CA TRP A 475 24.24 19.92 7.15
C TRP A 475 24.91 19.59 8.49
N ALA A 476 26.23 19.35 8.48
CA ALA A 476 27.00 19.06 9.68
C ALA A 476 27.31 20.35 10.45
#